data_b44fdceeba0b77cf5d358d001032c3be
#
_entry.id   b44fdceeba0b77cf5d358d001032c3be
#
_cell.length_a   1.000
_cell.length_b   1.000
_cell.length_c   1.000
_cell.angle_alpha   90.00
_cell.angle_beta   90.00
_cell.angle_gamma   90.00
#
_symmetry.space_group_name_H-M   'P 1'
#
loop_
_entity.id
_entity.type
_entity.pdbx_description
1 polymer ?
#
loop_
_entity_poly.entity_id
_entity_poly.type
_entity_poly.pdbx_seq_one_letter_code
_entity_poly.pdbx_strand_id
1 'polypeptide(L)'
;MQHSLDPRVQRLPHNGVATDGTVKHVLDQLITFEVFVQPKAGKPFQHEGIVHSCDVEMAYVMAKETFTRRFTCVSLYVTDTRHVFASPLTEGAINAYDLLSASPEPSEEKCSYEVYHLMKRGKQHVHAGQVMATGPNDALLQAKAKFKSDQVVYSVWAIRSEDIRFTSAEENDFWLTLPEKKFRDAAEYKGGDRLNQFLEKNKN
;
A
#
# COMPACT_ATOMS: atom_id res chain seq x y z
N MET A 1 22.05 21.68 -7.71
CA MET A 1 21.14 21.24 -8.80
C MET A 1 20.67 19.85 -8.45
N GLN A 2 19.39 19.67 -8.25
CA GLN A 2 18.83 18.30 -8.10
C GLN A 2 18.76 17.66 -9.49
N HIS A 3 19.57 16.63 -9.72
CA HIS A 3 19.44 15.82 -10.90
C HIS A 3 18.28 14.83 -10.70
N SER A 4 17.29 14.87 -11.59
CA SER A 4 16.25 13.85 -11.62
C SER A 4 16.86 12.50 -11.99
N LEU A 5 16.45 11.43 -11.32
CA LEU A 5 16.82 10.06 -11.67
C LEU A 5 16.10 9.56 -12.92
N ASP A 6 15.06 10.26 -13.37
CA ASP A 6 14.34 9.89 -14.60
C ASP A 6 15.04 10.44 -15.85
N PRO A 7 15.53 9.57 -16.75
CA PRO A 7 16.22 10.00 -17.98
C PRO A 7 15.36 10.88 -18.90
N ARG A 8 14.04 10.80 -18.80
CA ARG A 8 13.11 11.63 -19.59
C ARG A 8 13.13 13.06 -19.09
N VAL A 9 13.19 13.26 -17.77
CA VAL A 9 13.29 14.58 -17.15
C VAL A 9 14.65 15.22 -17.40
N GLN A 10 15.73 14.42 -17.44
CA GLN A 10 17.09 14.91 -17.75
C GLN A 10 17.21 15.49 -19.18
N ARG A 11 16.38 15.02 -20.11
CA ARG A 11 16.35 15.51 -21.51
C ARG A 11 15.59 16.82 -21.69
N LEU A 12 14.83 17.25 -20.70
CA LEU A 12 14.13 18.52 -20.78
C LEU A 12 15.14 19.66 -20.70
N PRO A 13 15.00 20.72 -21.54
CA PRO A 13 15.87 21.87 -21.44
C PRO A 13 15.75 22.45 -20.03
N HIS A 14 16.85 22.55 -19.33
CA HIS A 14 16.91 23.26 -18.06
C HIS A 14 16.69 24.73 -18.34
N ASN A 15 15.44 25.16 -18.37
CA ASN A 15 15.13 26.57 -18.29
C ASN A 15 15.62 27.01 -16.92
N GLY A 16 16.76 27.73 -16.91
CA GLY A 16 17.44 28.19 -15.70
C GLY A 16 16.66 29.26 -14.91
N VAL A 17 15.36 29.16 -14.88
CA VAL A 17 14.52 29.88 -13.94
C VAL A 17 14.73 29.21 -12.59
N ALA A 18 15.62 29.79 -11.79
CA ALA A 18 15.57 29.57 -10.36
C ALA A 18 14.12 29.82 -9.97
N THR A 19 13.39 28.77 -9.64
CA THR A 19 12.07 28.91 -9.02
C THR A 19 12.34 29.61 -7.70
N ASP A 20 12.11 30.92 -7.69
CA ASP A 20 11.94 31.68 -6.48
C ASP A 20 11.05 30.80 -5.59
N GLY A 21 11.43 30.54 -4.34
CA GLY A 21 10.75 29.58 -3.47
C GLY A 21 9.31 29.96 -3.11
N THR A 22 8.59 30.52 -4.06
CA THR A 22 7.15 30.74 -3.99
C THR A 22 6.48 29.38 -3.81
N VAL A 23 5.89 29.21 -2.65
CA VAL A 23 5.01 28.08 -2.33
C VAL A 23 4.08 27.89 -3.53
N LYS A 24 4.26 26.82 -4.28
CA LYS A 24 3.34 26.48 -5.35
C LYS A 24 1.96 26.38 -4.70
N HIS A 25 0.99 27.11 -5.25
CA HIS A 25 -0.42 26.90 -4.89
C HIS A 25 -0.71 25.41 -4.92
N VAL A 26 -1.49 24.94 -3.95
CA VAL A 26 -2.01 23.57 -3.96
C VAL A 26 -2.64 23.38 -5.34
N LEU A 27 -1.97 22.60 -6.18
CA LEU A 27 -2.55 22.20 -7.45
C LEU A 27 -3.78 21.36 -7.10
N ASP A 28 -4.86 21.47 -7.89
CA ASP A 28 -6.02 20.58 -7.83
C ASP A 28 -5.59 19.16 -8.24
N GLN A 29 -4.73 18.57 -7.44
CA GLN A 29 -4.25 17.21 -7.63
C GLN A 29 -5.01 16.28 -6.70
N LEU A 30 -5.38 15.13 -7.22
CA LEU A 30 -5.95 14.06 -6.42
C LEU A 30 -4.92 13.60 -5.37
N ILE A 31 -5.42 13.31 -4.18
CA ILE A 31 -4.64 12.75 -3.08
C ILE A 31 -4.29 11.29 -3.43
N THR A 32 -3.11 10.85 -3.04
CA THR A 32 -2.68 9.46 -3.19
C THR A 32 -3.02 8.68 -1.93
N PHE A 33 -3.65 7.53 -2.10
CA PHE A 33 -4.01 6.61 -1.03
C PHE A 33 -3.35 5.25 -1.24
N GLU A 34 -2.75 4.71 -0.19
CA GLU A 34 -2.24 3.35 -0.13
C GLU A 34 -3.38 2.37 0.11
N VAL A 35 -3.37 1.25 -0.60
CA VAL A 35 -4.42 0.22 -0.56
C VAL A 35 -3.87 -1.06 0.01
N PHE A 36 -4.59 -1.61 0.99
CA PHE A 36 -4.26 -2.87 1.64
C PHE A 36 -5.44 -3.83 1.55
N VAL A 37 -5.18 -5.07 1.21
CA VAL A 37 -6.21 -6.10 1.01
C VAL A 37 -5.94 -7.30 1.89
N GLN A 38 -6.99 -7.84 2.49
CA GLN A 38 -6.97 -9.13 3.16
C GLN A 38 -7.52 -10.21 2.21
N PRO A 39 -6.67 -11.06 1.64
CA PRO A 39 -7.10 -11.99 0.58
C PRO A 39 -8.02 -13.10 1.08
N LYS A 40 -7.90 -13.51 2.35
CA LYS A 40 -8.71 -14.56 2.98
C LYS A 40 -8.80 -14.29 4.47
N ALA A 41 -9.88 -14.78 5.10
CA ALA A 41 -10.03 -14.72 6.55
C ALA A 41 -8.83 -15.37 7.27
N GLY A 42 -8.33 -14.69 8.30
CA GLY A 42 -7.15 -15.13 9.06
C GLY A 42 -5.80 -14.92 8.38
N LYS A 43 -5.76 -14.39 7.15
CA LYS A 43 -4.50 -13.96 6.52
C LYS A 43 -4.23 -12.49 6.85
N PRO A 44 -2.96 -12.08 6.95
CA PRO A 44 -2.62 -10.68 7.17
C PRO A 44 -3.03 -9.83 5.97
N PHE A 45 -3.30 -8.55 6.24
CA PHE A 45 -3.40 -7.55 5.19
C PHE A 45 -2.06 -7.39 4.48
N GLN A 46 -2.10 -7.16 3.18
CA GLN A 46 -0.93 -6.89 2.37
C GLN A 46 -1.17 -5.68 1.49
N HIS A 47 -0.14 -4.90 1.27
CA HIS A 47 -0.18 -3.73 0.42
C HIS A 47 -0.28 -4.15 -1.05
N GLU A 48 -1.29 -3.65 -1.77
CA GLU A 48 -1.53 -4.01 -3.17
C GLU A 48 -1.18 -2.90 -4.15
N GLY A 49 -1.11 -1.65 -3.69
CA GLY A 49 -0.78 -0.50 -4.53
C GLY A 49 -1.43 0.78 -4.08
N ILE A 50 -1.62 1.69 -5.01
CA ILE A 50 -2.16 3.03 -4.76
C ILE A 50 -3.37 3.35 -5.63
N VAL A 51 -4.22 4.25 -5.14
CA VAL A 51 -5.24 4.95 -5.93
C VAL A 51 -5.12 6.45 -5.75
N HIS A 52 -5.58 7.21 -6.71
CA HIS A 52 -5.66 8.67 -6.63
C HIS A 52 -7.11 9.08 -6.54
N SER A 53 -7.46 9.88 -5.53
CA SER A 53 -8.84 10.28 -5.29
C SER A 53 -8.93 11.66 -4.63
N CYS A 54 -10.11 12.27 -4.66
CA CYS A 54 -10.38 13.52 -3.98
C CYS A 54 -10.53 13.38 -2.45
N ASP A 55 -11.01 12.21 -2.01
CA ASP A 55 -11.25 11.90 -0.60
C ASP A 55 -11.09 10.40 -0.31
N VAL A 56 -11.14 10.03 0.96
CA VAL A 56 -10.90 8.67 1.44
C VAL A 56 -12.04 7.71 1.07
N GLU A 57 -13.30 8.17 1.03
CA GLU A 57 -14.44 7.31 0.70
C GLU A 57 -14.43 6.95 -0.79
N MET A 58 -14.16 7.92 -1.64
CA MET A 58 -13.98 7.64 -3.07
C MET A 58 -12.75 6.75 -3.30
N ALA A 59 -11.63 6.98 -2.58
CA ALA A 59 -10.46 6.12 -2.64
C ALA A 59 -10.80 4.68 -2.29
N TYR A 60 -11.62 4.47 -1.26
CA TYR A 60 -12.07 3.15 -0.82
C TYR A 60 -12.88 2.43 -1.92
N VAL A 61 -13.83 3.13 -2.57
CA VAL A 61 -14.60 2.58 -3.70
C VAL A 61 -13.69 2.25 -4.89
N MET A 62 -12.77 3.17 -5.24
CA MET A 62 -11.81 2.96 -6.33
C MET A 62 -10.85 1.80 -6.03
N ALA A 63 -10.41 1.66 -4.79
CA ALA A 63 -9.57 0.56 -4.35
C ALA A 63 -10.27 -0.79 -4.53
N LYS A 64 -11.54 -0.88 -4.13
CA LYS A 64 -12.36 -2.08 -4.35
C LYS A 64 -12.45 -2.43 -5.83
N GLU A 65 -12.79 -1.49 -6.70
CA GLU A 65 -12.92 -1.75 -8.14
C GLU A 65 -11.57 -2.10 -8.80
N THR A 66 -10.47 -1.56 -8.31
CA THR A 66 -9.14 -1.77 -8.89
C THR A 66 -8.50 -3.08 -8.45
N PHE A 67 -8.51 -3.37 -7.14
CA PHE A 67 -7.69 -4.42 -6.55
C PHE A 67 -8.46 -5.69 -6.19
N THR A 68 -9.80 -5.63 -6.09
CA THR A 68 -10.58 -6.81 -5.67
C THR A 68 -11.40 -7.44 -6.79
N ARG A 69 -11.38 -6.87 -7.96
CA ARG A 69 -12.21 -7.30 -9.09
C ARG A 69 -11.87 -8.69 -9.61
N ARG A 70 -10.60 -9.08 -9.53
CA ARG A 70 -10.08 -10.35 -10.06
C ARG A 70 -9.71 -11.36 -8.98
N PHE A 71 -9.82 -10.96 -7.72
CA PHE A 71 -9.45 -11.79 -6.59
C PHE A 71 -10.58 -11.75 -5.56
N THR A 72 -10.82 -12.89 -4.92
CA THR A 72 -11.64 -12.90 -3.72
C THR A 72 -10.84 -12.24 -2.60
N CYS A 73 -11.45 -11.31 -1.91
CA CYS A 73 -10.92 -10.77 -0.66
C CYS A 73 -12.05 -10.70 0.38
N VAL A 74 -11.68 -10.60 1.63
CA VAL A 74 -12.63 -10.55 2.74
C VAL A 74 -12.67 -9.18 3.40
N SER A 75 -11.63 -8.38 3.19
CA SER A 75 -11.56 -7.01 3.70
C SER A 75 -10.51 -6.21 2.94
N LEU A 76 -10.71 -4.91 2.93
CA LEU A 76 -9.76 -3.96 2.36
C LEU A 76 -9.78 -2.70 3.22
N TYR A 77 -8.73 -1.92 3.18
CA TYR A 77 -8.69 -0.58 3.71
C TYR A 77 -7.77 0.33 2.91
N VAL A 78 -7.94 1.63 3.11
CA VAL A 78 -7.13 2.67 2.49
C VAL A 78 -6.65 3.66 3.53
N THR A 79 -5.52 4.28 3.27
CA THR A 79 -4.97 5.39 4.06
C THR A 79 -4.29 6.39 3.14
N ASP A 80 -4.30 7.67 3.50
CA ASP A 80 -3.53 8.69 2.80
C ASP A 80 -2.04 8.35 2.87
N THR A 81 -1.34 8.38 1.74
CA THR A 81 0.11 8.09 1.68
C THR A 81 0.93 8.97 2.65
N ARG A 82 0.46 10.18 2.98
CA ARG A 82 1.12 11.08 3.93
C ARG A 82 1.11 10.57 5.37
N HIS A 83 0.19 9.67 5.71
CA HIS A 83 0.08 9.04 7.03
C HIS A 83 0.92 7.74 7.14
N VAL A 84 1.58 7.34 6.06
CA VAL A 84 2.47 6.17 6.07
C VAL A 84 3.87 6.62 6.48
N PHE A 85 4.28 6.26 7.68
CA PHE A 85 5.63 6.50 8.15
C PHE A 85 6.51 5.29 7.84
N ALA A 86 7.48 5.49 6.95
CA ALA A 86 8.32 4.42 6.42
C ALA A 86 9.76 4.50 6.95
N SER A 87 10.32 3.36 7.37
CA SER A 87 11.76 3.24 7.60
C SER A 87 12.52 3.35 6.27
N PRO A 88 13.83 3.64 6.30
CA PRO A 88 14.66 3.48 5.13
C PRO A 88 14.56 2.07 4.54
N LEU A 89 14.62 1.98 3.20
CA LEU A 89 14.69 0.70 2.51
C LEU A 89 16.14 0.20 2.54
N THR A 90 16.36 -1.03 3.00
CA THR A 90 17.67 -1.64 3.13
C THR A 90 17.99 -2.63 2.00
N GLU A 91 19.23 -3.07 1.92
CA GLU A 91 19.74 -4.02 0.93
C GLU A 91 20.57 -5.13 1.59
N GLY A 92 20.70 -6.23 0.87
CA GLY A 92 21.54 -7.36 1.32
C GLY A 92 21.01 -7.98 2.61
N ALA A 93 21.90 -8.14 3.59
CA ALA A 93 21.58 -8.71 4.90
C ALA A 93 21.26 -7.66 5.98
N ILE A 94 21.11 -6.38 5.60
CA ILE A 94 20.89 -5.29 6.54
C ILE A 94 19.41 -5.27 6.92
N ASN A 95 19.11 -5.40 8.21
CA ASN A 95 17.75 -5.30 8.72
C ASN A 95 17.37 -3.83 8.94
N ALA A 96 16.21 -3.40 8.43
CA ALA A 96 15.74 -2.03 8.58
C ALA A 96 15.64 -1.59 10.06
N TYR A 97 15.34 -2.52 10.95
CA TYR A 97 15.32 -2.26 12.39
C TYR A 97 16.67 -1.88 12.99
N ASP A 98 17.77 -2.27 12.35
CA ASP A 98 19.11 -1.95 12.86
C ASP A 98 19.54 -0.51 12.54
N LEU A 99 18.87 0.12 11.58
CA LEU A 99 19.09 1.52 11.22
C LEU A 99 18.26 2.50 12.05
N LEU A 100 17.32 2.01 12.85
CA LEU A 100 16.47 2.88 13.67
C LEU A 100 17.27 3.39 14.88
N SER A 101 17.34 4.71 15.02
CA SER A 101 17.88 5.41 16.17
C SER A 101 16.75 5.94 17.05
N ALA A 102 16.95 5.89 18.35
CA ALA A 102 16.02 6.47 19.30
C ALA A 102 15.99 8.00 19.10
N SER A 103 14.82 8.53 18.80
CA SER A 103 14.55 9.95 18.85
C SER A 103 13.40 10.15 19.85
N PRO A 104 13.59 10.91 20.92
CA PRO A 104 12.52 11.17 21.87
C PRO A 104 11.44 12.03 21.17
N GLU A 105 10.23 11.53 21.14
CA GLU A 105 9.07 12.30 20.72
C GLU A 105 8.36 12.87 21.94
N PRO A 106 7.95 14.14 21.92
CA PRO A 106 7.46 14.84 23.10
C PRO A 106 5.98 14.58 23.44
N SER A 107 5.35 13.53 22.90
CA SER A 107 3.94 13.25 23.15
C SER A 107 3.77 12.29 24.34
N GLU A 108 2.89 12.63 25.28
CA GLU A 108 2.50 11.76 26.40
C GLU A 108 1.38 10.79 26.04
N GLU A 109 0.60 11.08 25.02
CA GLU A 109 -0.54 10.27 24.59
C GLU A 109 -0.12 9.16 23.64
N LYS A 110 -0.42 7.91 24.02
CA LYS A 110 -0.15 6.73 23.19
C LYS A 110 -1.32 6.47 22.26
N CYS A 111 -1.00 6.33 20.98
CA CYS A 111 -1.93 5.94 19.93
C CYS A 111 -1.58 4.55 19.41
N SER A 112 -2.57 3.91 18.78
CA SER A 112 -2.38 2.63 18.11
C SER A 112 -1.80 2.82 16.72
N TYR A 113 -0.81 2.00 16.37
CA TYR A 113 -0.18 1.96 15.05
C TYR A 113 -0.22 0.56 14.48
N GLU A 114 -0.63 0.45 13.21
CA GLU A 114 -0.53 -0.76 12.41
C GLU A 114 0.86 -0.83 11.77
N VAL A 115 1.53 -1.97 11.91
CA VAL A 115 2.91 -2.18 11.45
C VAL A 115 2.95 -3.15 10.29
N TYR A 116 3.72 -2.81 9.27
CA TYR A 116 3.89 -3.62 8.06
C TYR A 116 5.36 -3.89 7.78
N HIS A 117 5.68 -5.09 7.34
CA HIS A 117 7.03 -5.52 6.99
C HIS A 117 7.18 -5.80 5.51
N LEU A 118 8.25 -5.32 4.91
CA LEU A 118 8.76 -5.80 3.63
C LEU A 118 9.80 -6.90 3.90
N MET A 119 9.36 -8.16 3.80
CA MET A 119 10.23 -9.33 4.06
C MET A 119 11.04 -9.77 2.86
N LYS A 120 10.67 -9.33 1.65
CA LYS A 120 11.36 -9.68 0.40
C LYS A 120 11.22 -8.54 -0.59
N ARG A 121 12.33 -8.10 -1.16
CA ARG A 121 12.32 -7.05 -2.19
C ARG A 121 11.50 -7.50 -3.42
N GLY A 122 10.72 -6.57 -3.97
CA GLY A 122 9.79 -6.85 -5.07
C GLY A 122 8.53 -7.61 -4.67
N LYS A 123 8.26 -7.72 -3.36
CA LYS A 123 7.00 -8.21 -2.80
C LYS A 123 6.27 -7.10 -2.05
N GLN A 124 5.07 -7.40 -1.61
CA GLN A 124 4.22 -6.48 -0.87
C GLN A 124 4.71 -6.32 0.59
N HIS A 125 4.43 -5.17 1.18
CA HIS A 125 4.43 -5.01 2.62
C HIS A 125 3.26 -5.81 3.20
N VAL A 126 3.53 -6.57 4.25
CA VAL A 126 2.57 -7.45 4.90
C VAL A 126 2.40 -7.01 6.35
N HIS A 127 1.16 -6.96 6.81
CA HIS A 127 0.83 -6.61 8.18
C HIS A 127 1.50 -7.56 9.18
N ALA A 128 2.28 -6.98 10.09
CA ALA A 128 3.00 -7.70 11.14
C ALA A 128 2.25 -7.69 12.48
N GLY A 129 1.46 -6.65 12.72
CA GLY A 129 0.67 -6.46 13.93
C GLY A 129 0.57 -5.02 14.35
N GLN A 130 0.07 -4.79 15.57
CA GLN A 130 -0.23 -3.49 16.13
C GLN A 130 0.70 -3.19 17.31
N VAL A 131 1.06 -1.92 17.49
CA VAL A 131 1.80 -1.41 18.64
C VAL A 131 1.16 -0.15 19.20
N MET A 132 1.39 0.13 20.48
CA MET A 132 1.01 1.39 21.12
C MET A 132 2.25 2.27 21.23
N ALA A 133 2.18 3.50 20.71
CA ALA A 133 3.32 4.40 20.64
C ALA A 133 2.89 5.86 20.78
N THR A 134 3.82 6.72 21.19
CA THR A 134 3.60 8.17 21.35
C THR A 134 3.76 8.94 20.05
N GLY A 135 4.31 8.30 19.01
CA GLY A 135 4.51 8.88 17.69
C GLY A 135 5.08 7.84 16.72
N PRO A 136 5.24 8.20 15.44
CA PRO A 136 5.65 7.26 14.41
C PRO A 136 7.06 6.69 14.61
N ASN A 137 8.04 7.49 15.12
CA ASN A 137 9.37 6.97 15.46
C ASN A 137 9.32 5.98 16.61
N ASP A 138 8.55 6.29 17.66
CA ASP A 138 8.34 5.36 18.78
C ASP A 138 7.64 4.10 18.30
N ALA A 139 6.67 4.21 17.37
CA ALA A 139 6.00 3.06 16.78
C ALA A 139 6.99 2.09 16.11
N LEU A 140 7.97 2.60 15.35
CA LEU A 140 9.02 1.76 14.76
C LEU A 140 9.91 1.12 15.82
N LEU A 141 10.22 1.81 16.92
CA LEU A 141 11.00 1.26 18.04
C LEU A 141 10.23 0.18 18.81
N GLN A 142 8.94 0.40 19.07
CA GLN A 142 8.05 -0.59 19.68
C GLN A 142 7.90 -1.81 18.76
N ALA A 143 7.77 -1.58 17.44
CA ALA A 143 7.74 -2.65 16.46
C ALA A 143 9.05 -3.45 16.45
N LYS A 144 10.21 -2.80 16.55
CA LYS A 144 11.51 -3.48 16.72
C LYS A 144 11.51 -4.39 17.93
N ALA A 145 11.05 -3.89 19.09
CA ALA A 145 11.02 -4.67 20.32
C ALA A 145 10.07 -5.87 20.24
N LYS A 146 8.93 -5.73 19.51
CA LYS A 146 7.88 -6.73 19.47
C LYS A 146 8.01 -7.73 18.32
N PHE A 147 8.48 -7.29 17.15
CA PHE A 147 8.41 -8.06 15.89
C PHE A 147 9.77 -8.39 15.27
N LYS A 148 10.89 -7.84 15.79
CA LYS A 148 12.22 -8.19 15.28
C LYS A 148 12.48 -9.67 15.50
N SER A 149 12.86 -10.36 14.44
CA SER A 149 13.25 -11.77 14.43
C SER A 149 14.58 -11.92 13.69
N ASP A 150 15.06 -13.15 13.54
CA ASP A 150 16.26 -13.46 12.75
C ASP A 150 16.07 -13.25 11.25
N GLN A 151 14.83 -13.06 10.81
CA GLN A 151 14.53 -12.75 9.41
C GLN A 151 14.84 -11.29 9.11
N VAL A 152 15.45 -11.05 7.94
CA VAL A 152 15.74 -9.68 7.46
C VAL A 152 14.45 -9.01 7.04
N VAL A 153 14.17 -7.85 7.63
CA VAL A 153 13.10 -6.94 7.25
C VAL A 153 13.74 -5.80 6.46
N TYR A 154 13.35 -5.62 5.20
CA TYR A 154 13.95 -4.61 4.32
C TYR A 154 13.35 -3.21 4.48
N SER A 155 12.10 -3.12 4.91
CA SER A 155 11.44 -1.86 5.27
C SER A 155 10.31 -2.13 6.25
N VAL A 156 10.06 -1.16 7.11
CA VAL A 156 8.97 -1.18 8.09
C VAL A 156 8.12 0.06 7.85
N TRP A 157 6.83 -0.13 7.72
CA TRP A 157 5.84 0.95 7.69
C TRP A 157 5.06 0.97 9.00
N ALA A 158 4.78 2.15 9.50
CA ALA A 158 3.89 2.38 10.63
C ALA A 158 2.79 3.36 10.20
N ILE A 159 1.54 3.01 10.47
CA ILE A 159 0.36 3.79 10.12
C ILE A 159 -0.50 3.89 11.37
N ARG A 160 -0.91 5.10 11.74
CA ARG A 160 -1.81 5.30 12.89
C ARG A 160 -3.17 4.69 12.58
N SER A 161 -3.71 3.89 13.51
CA SER A 161 -4.93 3.12 13.25
C SER A 161 -6.13 4.01 12.92
N GLU A 162 -6.20 5.22 13.49
CA GLU A 162 -7.28 6.18 13.21
C GLU A 162 -7.21 6.81 11.81
N ASP A 163 -6.03 6.81 11.17
CA ASP A 163 -5.82 7.32 9.81
C ASP A 163 -6.18 6.29 8.74
N ILE A 164 -6.69 5.13 9.15
CA ILE A 164 -7.04 4.03 8.25
C ILE A 164 -8.57 3.93 8.12
N ARG A 165 -9.05 3.99 6.88
CA ARG A 165 -10.44 3.69 6.55
C ARG A 165 -10.58 2.18 6.33
N PHE A 166 -11.02 1.46 7.36
CA PHE A 166 -11.30 0.02 7.32
C PHE A 166 -12.68 -0.29 6.71
N THR A 167 -12.84 -1.51 6.19
CA THR A 167 -14.17 -2.08 5.91
C THR A 167 -14.90 -2.31 7.23
N SER A 168 -16.08 -1.73 7.38
CA SER A 168 -16.93 -1.98 8.54
C SER A 168 -17.71 -3.30 8.39
N ALA A 169 -18.22 -3.83 9.51
CA ALA A 169 -19.07 -5.03 9.48
C ALA A 169 -20.37 -4.83 8.67
N GLU A 170 -20.87 -3.59 8.61
CA GLU A 170 -22.07 -3.22 7.89
C GLU A 170 -21.86 -3.19 6.36
N GLU A 171 -20.61 -3.11 5.93
CA GLU A 171 -20.22 -3.06 4.50
C GLU A 171 -19.93 -4.44 3.90
N ASN A 172 -20.30 -5.52 4.56
CA ASN A 172 -20.03 -6.88 4.04
C ASN A 172 -20.64 -7.13 2.66
N ASP A 173 -21.77 -6.49 2.36
CA ASP A 173 -22.42 -6.58 1.03
C ASP A 173 -21.61 -5.89 -0.08
N PHE A 174 -20.66 -5.04 0.29
CA PHE A 174 -19.78 -4.37 -0.66
C PHE A 174 -18.96 -5.33 -1.52
N TRP A 175 -18.75 -6.55 -1.03
CA TRP A 175 -18.00 -7.61 -1.73
C TRP A 175 -18.86 -8.41 -2.70
N LEU A 176 -20.18 -8.27 -2.63
CA LEU A 176 -21.08 -8.95 -3.56
C LEU A 176 -20.88 -8.35 -4.95
N THR A 177 -20.32 -9.13 -5.86
CA THR A 177 -20.18 -8.73 -7.26
C THR A 177 -21.54 -8.79 -7.94
N LEU A 178 -21.86 -7.77 -8.75
CA LEU A 178 -23.03 -7.81 -9.58
C LEU A 178 -22.92 -8.98 -10.58
N PRO A 179 -24.01 -9.70 -10.86
CA PRO A 179 -24.01 -10.83 -11.80
C PRO A 179 -23.41 -10.49 -13.17
N GLU A 180 -23.61 -9.26 -13.66
CA GLU A 180 -23.09 -8.76 -14.93
C GLU A 180 -21.54 -8.69 -14.95
N LYS A 181 -20.90 -8.63 -13.79
CA LYS A 181 -19.44 -8.56 -13.69
C LYS A 181 -18.75 -9.93 -13.66
N LYS A 182 -19.47 -11.03 -13.58
CA LYS A 182 -18.92 -12.40 -13.51
C LYS A 182 -18.02 -12.75 -14.69
N PHE A 183 -18.32 -12.23 -15.91
CA PHE A 183 -17.49 -12.48 -17.09
C PHE A 183 -16.07 -11.88 -16.99
N ARG A 184 -15.78 -11.10 -15.94
CA ARG A 184 -14.46 -10.53 -15.64
C ARG A 184 -13.76 -11.22 -14.49
N ASP A 185 -14.38 -12.22 -13.90
CA ASP A 185 -13.72 -13.06 -12.91
C ASP A 185 -12.59 -13.85 -13.59
N ALA A 186 -11.38 -13.74 -13.05
CA ALA A 186 -10.22 -14.45 -13.57
C ALA A 186 -10.42 -15.97 -13.52
N ALA A 187 -11.21 -16.48 -12.58
CA ALA A 187 -11.58 -17.89 -12.47
C ALA A 187 -12.47 -18.37 -13.62
N GLU A 188 -13.24 -17.48 -14.22
CA GLU A 188 -14.13 -17.77 -15.37
C GLU A 188 -13.42 -17.53 -16.71
N TYR A 189 -12.29 -16.82 -16.74
CA TYR A 189 -11.55 -16.53 -17.97
C TYR A 189 -10.54 -17.63 -18.29
N LYS A 190 -11.04 -18.74 -18.79
CA LYS A 190 -10.23 -19.88 -19.28
C LYS A 190 -9.82 -19.69 -20.73
N GLY A 191 -8.93 -18.73 -21.00
CA GLY A 191 -8.46 -18.44 -22.35
C GLY A 191 -7.83 -19.63 -23.05
N GLY A 192 -7.12 -20.50 -22.30
CA GLY A 192 -6.54 -21.74 -22.80
C GLY A 192 -7.61 -22.71 -23.30
N ASP A 193 -8.68 -22.91 -22.55
CA ASP A 193 -9.77 -23.82 -22.94
C ASP A 193 -10.48 -23.33 -24.22
N ARG A 194 -10.70 -22.02 -24.33
CA ARG A 194 -11.29 -21.42 -25.55
C ARG A 194 -10.37 -21.55 -26.76
N LEU A 195 -9.06 -21.39 -26.57
CA LEU A 195 -8.08 -21.58 -27.64
C LEU A 195 -8.06 -23.03 -28.09
N ASN A 196 -8.07 -23.99 -27.18
CA ASN A 196 -8.11 -25.41 -27.52
C ASN A 196 -9.38 -25.78 -28.28
N GLN A 197 -10.55 -25.33 -27.82
CA GLN A 197 -11.82 -25.51 -28.55
C GLN A 197 -11.80 -24.92 -29.95
N PHE A 198 -11.19 -23.74 -30.12
CA PHE A 198 -11.03 -23.11 -31.43
C PHE A 198 -10.10 -23.93 -32.34
N LEU A 199 -8.97 -24.41 -31.82
CA LEU A 199 -8.04 -25.22 -32.57
C LEU A 199 -8.63 -26.59 -32.96
N GLU A 200 -9.43 -27.21 -32.08
CA GLU A 200 -10.14 -28.45 -32.40
C GLU A 200 -11.19 -28.27 -33.50
N LYS A 201 -11.96 -27.17 -33.48
CA LYS A 201 -12.95 -26.87 -34.51
C LYS A 201 -12.35 -26.59 -35.88
N ASN A 202 -11.09 -26.13 -35.95
CA ASN A 202 -10.43 -25.78 -37.19
C ASN A 202 -9.42 -26.88 -37.68
N LYS A 203 -9.44 -28.07 -37.06
CA LYS A 203 -8.63 -29.22 -37.48
C LYS A 203 -9.34 -30.12 -38.49
N ASN A 204 -10.58 -29.80 -38.92
CA ASN A 204 -11.34 -30.55 -39.94
C ASN A 204 -11.35 -29.81 -41.28
#